data_53aba3d9854d8b41156188464d76813c
#
_entry.id   53aba3d9854d8b41156188464d76813c
#
_cell.length_a   1.000
_cell.length_b   1.000
_cell.length_c   1.000
_cell.angle_alpha   90.00
_cell.angle_beta   90.00
_cell.angle_gamma   90.00
#
_symmetry.space_group_name_H-M   'P 1'
#
loop_
_entity.id
_entity.type
_entity.pdbx_description
1 polymer ?
#
loop_
_entity_poly.entity_id
_entity_poly.type
_entity_poly.pdbx_seq_one_letter_code
_entity_poly.pdbx_strand_id
1 'polypeptide(L)'
;YANESVDYSKFADDVVFRGTLLGSPDSLNLDQIKGIHKEFFAKYDVKHMAPFNYLQGVNPQTGQADESVRMYYQMQVTNTTNGKSVVIPIYESFDFNEEGKAVFVQWYSDWTASIESIE
;
A
#
# COMPACT_ATOMS: atom_id res chain seq x y z
N TYR A 1 2.01 6.47 3.91
CA TYR A 1 0.78 7.05 3.36
C TYR A 1 0.07 8.01 4.32
N ALA A 2 0.48 8.09 5.60
CA ALA A 2 -0.16 8.98 6.57
C ALA A 2 0.09 10.45 6.21
N ASN A 3 -0.91 11.33 6.46
CA ASN A 3 -0.83 12.78 6.21
C ASN A 3 -0.53 13.14 4.74
N GLU A 4 -1.01 12.32 3.80
CA GLU A 4 -0.84 12.55 2.36
C GLU A 4 0.63 12.64 1.93
N SER A 5 1.51 11.99 2.68
CA SER A 5 2.92 11.90 2.36
C SER A 5 3.44 10.48 2.52
N VAL A 6 4.44 10.16 1.73
CA VAL A 6 5.13 8.86 1.77
C VAL A 6 6.61 9.14 1.88
N ASP A 7 7.25 8.49 2.84
CA ASP A 7 8.71 8.55 2.96
C ASP A 7 9.35 7.59 1.95
N TYR A 8 9.63 8.09 0.76
CA TYR A 8 10.22 7.29 -0.32
C TYR A 8 11.64 6.81 -0.03
N SER A 9 12.31 7.38 0.97
CA SER A 9 13.65 6.92 1.37
C SER A 9 13.66 5.51 1.96
N LYS A 10 12.48 5.01 2.35
CA LYS A 10 12.30 3.65 2.87
C LYS A 10 12.23 2.58 1.77
N PHE A 11 12.17 3.00 0.52
CA PHE A 11 12.10 2.10 -0.63
C PHE A 11 13.45 2.07 -1.35
N ALA A 12 13.84 0.89 -1.84
CA ALA A 12 15.00 0.77 -2.71
C ALA A 12 14.72 1.43 -4.07
N ASP A 13 15.76 1.86 -4.76
CA ASP A 13 15.61 2.52 -6.07
C ASP A 13 14.97 1.59 -7.11
N ASP A 14 15.19 0.28 -6.99
CA ASP A 14 14.67 -0.76 -7.87
C ASP A 14 13.41 -1.46 -7.31
N VAL A 15 12.73 -0.84 -6.35
CA VAL A 15 11.51 -1.40 -5.74
C VAL A 15 10.46 -1.71 -6.79
N VAL A 16 9.76 -2.83 -6.61
CA VAL A 16 8.61 -3.24 -7.42
C VAL A 16 7.35 -3.13 -6.59
N PHE A 17 6.36 -2.42 -7.11
CA PHE A 17 5.00 -2.38 -6.57
C PHE A 17 4.08 -3.20 -7.47
N ARG A 18 3.29 -4.05 -6.88
CA ARG A 18 2.32 -4.87 -7.61
C ARG A 18 0.92 -4.62 -7.07
N GLY A 19 0.03 -4.20 -7.96
CA GLY A 19 -1.39 -4.12 -7.65
C GLY A 19 -2.07 -5.48 -7.81
N THR A 20 -3.23 -5.61 -7.18
CA THR A 20 -4.04 -6.84 -7.22
C THR A 20 -5.41 -6.60 -7.83
N LEU A 21 -5.68 -5.38 -8.31
CA LEU A 21 -6.92 -5.07 -9.02
C LEU A 21 -6.92 -5.68 -10.41
N LEU A 22 -8.09 -6.00 -10.90
CA LEU A 22 -8.23 -6.48 -12.28
C LEU A 22 -7.64 -5.46 -13.25
N GLY A 23 -6.72 -5.92 -14.10
CA GLY A 23 -6.03 -5.06 -15.05
C GLY A 23 -4.83 -4.28 -14.51
N SER A 24 -4.48 -4.47 -13.24
CA SER A 24 -3.28 -3.85 -12.67
C SER A 24 -2.01 -4.36 -13.36
N PRO A 25 -1.00 -3.49 -13.59
CA PRO A 25 0.30 -3.94 -14.06
C PRO A 25 0.97 -4.91 -13.09
N ASP A 26 1.74 -5.87 -13.61
CA ASP A 26 2.51 -6.80 -12.79
C ASP A 26 3.63 -6.12 -12.01
N SER A 27 4.13 -5.00 -12.52
CA SER A 27 5.14 -4.23 -11.81
C SER A 27 5.02 -2.74 -12.13
N LEU A 28 5.19 -1.93 -11.10
CA LEU A 28 5.34 -0.49 -11.18
C LEU A 28 6.64 -0.11 -10.48
N ASN A 29 7.41 0.78 -11.08
CA ASN A 29 8.63 1.30 -10.46
C ASN A 29 8.32 2.47 -9.51
N LEU A 30 9.35 2.96 -8.83
CA LEU A 30 9.20 4.02 -7.83
C LEU A 30 8.65 5.32 -8.45
N ASP A 31 9.11 5.72 -9.62
CA ASP A 31 8.64 6.94 -10.29
C ASP A 31 7.17 6.85 -10.69
N GLN A 32 6.75 5.69 -11.18
CA GLN A 32 5.34 5.45 -11.52
C GLN A 32 4.45 5.52 -10.28
N ILE A 33 4.89 4.94 -9.16
CA ILE A 33 4.14 5.01 -7.90
C ILE A 33 4.08 6.43 -7.35
N LYS A 34 5.16 7.21 -7.44
CA LYS A 34 5.13 8.62 -7.03
C LYS A 34 4.09 9.42 -7.82
N GLY A 35 3.97 9.16 -9.12
CA GLY A 35 2.95 9.79 -9.95
C GLY A 35 1.53 9.41 -9.53
N ILE A 36 1.29 8.14 -9.27
CA ILE A 36 -0.01 7.63 -8.79
C ILE A 36 -0.37 8.25 -7.44
N HIS A 37 0.56 8.28 -6.49
CA HIS A 37 0.33 8.90 -5.18
C HIS A 37 0.01 10.39 -5.31
N LYS A 38 0.73 11.11 -6.16
CA LYS A 38 0.48 12.54 -6.39
C LYS A 38 -0.94 12.80 -6.89
N GLU A 39 -1.40 12.04 -7.86
CA GLU A 39 -2.76 12.16 -8.39
C GLU A 39 -3.81 11.77 -7.35
N PHE A 40 -3.55 10.73 -6.59
CA PHE A 40 -4.46 10.25 -5.56
C PHE A 40 -4.61 11.27 -4.43
N PHE A 41 -3.51 11.76 -3.88
CA PHE A 41 -3.54 12.74 -2.78
C PHE A 41 -4.05 14.13 -3.21
N ALA A 42 -4.13 14.41 -4.51
CA ALA A 42 -4.79 15.61 -5.00
C ALA A 42 -6.33 15.56 -4.87
N LYS A 43 -6.89 14.36 -4.74
CA LYS A 43 -8.35 14.14 -4.69
C LYS A 43 -8.84 13.65 -3.34
N TYR A 44 -8.02 12.95 -2.59
CA TYR A 44 -8.41 12.21 -1.41
C TYR A 44 -7.51 12.50 -0.22
N ASP A 45 -8.12 12.72 0.93
CA ASP A 45 -7.44 12.69 2.22
C ASP A 45 -7.38 11.26 2.72
N VAL A 46 -6.26 10.88 3.33
CA VAL A 46 -6.02 9.52 3.82
C VAL A 46 -5.66 9.54 5.29
N LYS A 47 -6.29 8.67 6.05
CA LYS A 47 -5.98 8.47 7.46
C LYS A 47 -5.79 6.98 7.73
N HIS A 48 -4.61 6.60 8.19
CA HIS A 48 -4.37 5.25 8.69
C HIS A 48 -5.00 5.10 10.07
N MET A 49 -5.71 4.01 10.28
CA MET A 49 -6.45 3.74 11.50
C MET A 49 -5.80 2.57 12.25
N ALA A 50 -5.52 2.80 13.55
CA ALA A 50 -5.10 1.73 14.45
C ALA A 50 -6.29 0.76 14.71
N PRO A 51 -6.03 -0.51 15.03
CA PRO A 51 -4.71 -1.11 15.24
C PRO A 51 -4.01 -1.48 13.92
N PHE A 52 -2.67 -1.48 13.99
CA PHE A 52 -1.83 -2.01 12.94
C PHE A 52 -1.34 -3.38 13.38
N ASN A 53 -1.68 -4.43 12.64
CA ASN A 53 -1.29 -5.79 12.96
C ASN A 53 -0.15 -6.20 12.01
N TYR A 54 1.00 -6.50 12.58
CA TYR A 54 2.18 -6.93 11.85
C TYR A 54 2.38 -8.43 12.03
N LEU A 55 2.59 -9.14 10.92
CA LEU A 55 2.88 -10.56 10.90
C LEU A 55 4.20 -10.79 10.18
N GLN A 56 5.04 -11.63 10.73
CA GLN A 56 6.25 -12.06 10.06
C GLN A 56 5.90 -12.94 8.87
N GLY A 57 6.51 -12.68 7.70
CA GLY A 57 6.37 -13.51 6.53
C GLY A 57 7.18 -14.80 6.64
N VAL A 58 6.89 -15.74 5.76
CA VAL A 58 7.59 -17.01 5.68
C VAL A 58 8.07 -17.26 4.25
N ASN A 59 9.19 -17.95 4.14
CA ASN A 59 9.67 -18.45 2.86
C ASN A 59 8.71 -19.56 2.39
N PRO A 60 8.09 -19.44 1.21
CA PRO A 60 7.09 -20.40 0.76
C PRO A 60 7.66 -21.80 0.47
N GLN A 61 8.97 -21.89 0.25
CA GLN A 61 9.63 -23.16 -0.05
C GLN A 61 10.01 -23.95 1.21
N THR A 62 10.37 -23.23 2.28
CA THR A 62 10.82 -23.85 3.53
C THR A 62 9.79 -23.78 4.66
N GLY A 63 8.81 -22.88 4.58
CA GLY A 63 7.87 -22.60 5.66
C GLY A 63 8.50 -21.91 6.87
N GLN A 64 9.79 -21.55 6.79
CA GLN A 64 10.49 -20.85 7.87
C GLN A 64 10.25 -19.35 7.79
N ALA A 65 10.23 -18.67 8.95
CA ALA A 65 10.14 -17.23 9.03
C ALA A 65 11.30 -16.59 8.23
N ASP A 66 10.98 -15.54 7.48
CA ASP A 66 11.96 -14.74 6.75
C ASP A 66 11.87 -13.27 7.19
N GLU A 67 12.58 -12.37 6.50
CA GLU A 67 12.59 -10.95 6.85
C GLU A 67 11.42 -10.17 6.24
N SER A 68 10.53 -10.83 5.51
CA SER A 68 9.34 -10.17 4.97
C SER A 68 8.31 -9.89 6.05
N VAL A 69 7.47 -8.90 5.81
CA VAL A 69 6.44 -8.46 6.76
C VAL A 69 5.08 -8.45 6.06
N ARG A 70 4.07 -8.91 6.77
CA ARG A 70 2.67 -8.81 6.38
C ARG A 70 1.97 -7.87 7.36
N MET A 71 1.06 -7.07 6.86
CA MET A 71 0.43 -6.01 7.65
C MET A 71 -1.07 -5.95 7.37
N TYR A 72 -1.88 -5.92 8.44
CA TYR A 72 -3.31 -5.66 8.37
C TYR A 72 -3.63 -4.34 9.06
N TYR A 73 -4.38 -3.49 8.40
CA TYR A 73 -4.87 -2.25 8.98
C TYR A 73 -6.10 -1.75 8.24
N GLN A 74 -6.65 -0.66 8.70
CA GLN A 74 -7.74 0.04 8.02
C GLN A 74 -7.28 1.43 7.60
N MET A 75 -7.75 1.86 6.44
CA MET A 75 -7.46 3.18 5.90
C MET A 75 -8.78 3.90 5.67
N GLN A 76 -8.93 5.09 6.25
CA GLN A 76 -10.05 5.96 5.91
C GLN A 76 -9.63 6.84 4.74
N VAL A 77 -10.44 6.85 3.69
CA VAL A 77 -10.26 7.70 2.51
C VAL A 77 -11.44 8.64 2.40
N THR A 78 -11.16 9.92 2.26
CA THR A 78 -12.18 10.97 2.14
C THR A 78 -12.01 11.69 0.82
N ASN A 79 -13.08 11.77 0.03
CA ASN A 79 -13.11 12.57 -1.19
C ASN A 79 -13.19 14.04 -0.79
N THR A 80 -12.17 14.83 -1.13
CA THR A 80 -12.09 16.24 -0.73
C THR A 80 -13.11 17.14 -1.42
N THR A 81 -13.66 16.72 -2.55
CA THR A 81 -14.66 17.49 -3.30
C THR A 81 -16.04 17.40 -2.67
N ASN A 82 -16.47 16.23 -2.21
CA ASN A 82 -17.84 16.00 -1.71
C ASN A 82 -17.90 15.62 -0.23
N GLY A 83 -16.76 15.42 0.44
CA GLY A 83 -16.68 15.08 1.85
C GLY A 83 -17.09 13.64 2.21
N LYS A 84 -17.38 12.80 1.24
CA LYS A 84 -17.72 11.40 1.48
C LYS A 84 -16.48 10.61 1.89
N SER A 85 -16.66 9.71 2.83
CA SER A 85 -15.56 8.86 3.36
C SER A 85 -15.95 7.38 3.29
N VAL A 86 -14.91 6.55 3.19
CA VAL A 86 -15.01 5.10 3.30
C VAL A 86 -13.85 4.57 4.12
N VAL A 87 -14.09 3.51 4.88
CA VAL A 87 -13.02 2.78 5.60
C VAL A 87 -12.73 1.49 4.84
N ILE A 88 -11.50 1.32 4.44
CA ILE A 88 -11.05 0.22 3.60
C ILE A 88 -10.12 -0.69 4.39
N PRO A 89 -10.45 -1.97 4.59
CA PRO A 89 -9.51 -2.94 5.13
C PRO A 89 -8.38 -3.20 4.12
N ILE A 90 -7.15 -3.16 4.59
CA ILE A 90 -5.95 -3.33 3.78
C ILE A 90 -5.12 -4.49 4.31
N TYR A 91 -4.63 -5.31 3.41
CA TYR A 91 -3.55 -6.26 3.64
C TYR A 91 -2.39 -5.91 2.72
N GLU A 92 -1.21 -5.74 3.30
CA GLU A 92 0.00 -5.44 2.54
C GLU A 92 1.11 -6.43 2.86
N SER A 93 1.95 -6.71 1.87
CA SER A 93 3.15 -7.50 2.05
C SER A 93 4.37 -6.71 1.57
N PHE A 94 5.45 -6.82 2.34
CA PHE A 94 6.71 -6.12 2.09
C PHE A 94 7.86 -7.10 2.14
N ASP A 95 8.72 -7.07 1.13
CA ASP A 95 10.02 -7.72 1.17
C ASP A 95 11.10 -6.62 1.28
N PHE A 96 12.16 -6.90 2.03
CA PHE A 96 13.22 -5.95 2.33
C PHE A 96 14.58 -6.49 1.89
N ASN A 97 15.50 -5.58 1.53
CA ASN A 97 16.90 -5.90 1.28
C ASN A 97 17.72 -5.83 2.57
N GLU A 98 19.03 -6.11 2.46
CA GLU A 98 19.95 -6.09 3.61
C GLU A 98 20.08 -4.71 4.25
N GLU A 99 19.80 -3.64 3.52
CA GLU A 99 19.80 -2.25 4.03
C GLU A 99 18.49 -1.88 4.76
N GLY A 100 17.54 -2.80 4.81
CA GLY A 100 16.23 -2.54 5.42
C GLY A 100 15.28 -1.72 4.56
N LYS A 101 15.56 -1.58 3.27
CA LYS A 101 14.68 -0.89 2.33
C LYS A 101 13.72 -1.86 1.66
N ALA A 102 12.49 -1.45 1.44
CA ALA A 102 11.50 -2.26 0.75
C ALA A 102 11.89 -2.44 -0.72
N VAL A 103 11.93 -3.68 -1.18
CA VAL A 103 12.23 -4.05 -2.58
C VAL A 103 11.02 -4.59 -3.33
N PHE A 104 10.00 -5.03 -2.61
CA PHE A 104 8.73 -5.50 -3.19
C PHE A 104 7.59 -5.13 -2.26
N VAL A 105 6.53 -4.56 -2.83
CA VAL A 105 5.31 -4.17 -2.11
C VAL A 105 4.10 -4.66 -2.89
N GLN A 106 3.21 -5.35 -2.21
CA GLN A 106 1.94 -5.79 -2.78
C GLN A 106 0.83 -5.60 -1.76
N TRP A 107 -0.32 -5.11 -2.20
CA TRP A 107 -1.45 -4.89 -1.33
C TRP A 107 -2.73 -5.50 -1.88
N TYR A 108 -3.63 -5.84 -0.97
CA TYR A 108 -4.93 -6.43 -1.26
C TYR A 108 -6.02 -5.63 -0.54
N SER A 109 -7.05 -5.25 -1.27
CA SER A 109 -8.21 -4.56 -0.71
C SER A 109 -9.36 -4.58 -1.71
N ASP A 110 -10.55 -4.29 -1.25
CA ASP A 110 -11.69 -3.99 -2.13
C ASP A 110 -11.63 -2.51 -2.54
N TRP A 111 -10.59 -2.16 -3.28
CA TRP A 111 -10.26 -0.77 -3.59
C TRP A 111 -11.26 -0.13 -4.54
N THR A 112 -11.53 -0.78 -5.67
CA THR A 112 -12.36 -0.22 -6.74
C THR A 112 -13.76 0.13 -6.23
N ALA A 113 -14.45 -0.83 -5.61
CA ALA A 113 -15.79 -0.59 -5.08
C ALA A 113 -15.79 0.44 -3.95
N SER A 114 -14.75 0.43 -3.11
CA SER A 114 -14.63 1.40 -2.02
C SER A 114 -14.47 2.83 -2.55
N ILE A 115 -13.61 3.05 -3.53
CA ILE A 115 -13.42 4.38 -4.12
C ILE A 115 -14.66 4.81 -4.89
N GLU A 116 -15.30 3.94 -5.65
CA GLU A 116 -16.55 4.25 -6.33
C GLU A 116 -17.65 4.69 -5.36
N SER A 117 -17.67 4.16 -4.15
CA SER A 117 -18.69 4.51 -3.14
C SER A 117 -18.62 5.96 -2.67
N ILE A 118 -17.50 6.65 -2.87
CA ILE A 118 -17.27 8.04 -2.44
C ILE A 118 -17.12 9.02 -3.61
N GLU A 119 -17.32 8.56 -4.81
CA GLU A 119 -17.31 9.44 -5.99
C GLU A 119 -18.52 10.40 -6.08
#